data_60582bf4a8141349c98b0e121ed9928b
#
_entry.id   60582bf4a8141349c98b0e121ed9928b
#
_cell.length_a   1.000
_cell.length_b   1.000
_cell.length_c   1.000
_cell.angle_alpha   90.00
_cell.angle_beta   90.00
_cell.angle_gamma   90.00
#
_symmetry.space_group_name_H-M   'P 1'
#
loop_
_entity.id
_entity.type
_entity.pdbx_description
1 polymer ?
#
loop_
_entity_poly.entity_id
_entity_poly.type
_entity_poly.pdbx_seq_one_letter_code
_entity_poly.pdbx_strand_id
1 'polypeptide(L)'
;CALAVAQLLSALFGFWDDAASKQGLEGLPPYITYEMVEAALECQEEYGHPAGCTIAQIIQESGQGDRMSQLAERDHNLFGMKWWSGYAGCPEVAGKANWATSEEYVPGEHTQITASFIRFTGDAECIRFRSRVFLQAERYSGNALIREAIERHDSDRMAEGLKDAGWATDSSYVESLKSIMAQWGLYRFDSMTAEDLKDSTANGNAIVEAAYSQLGVPYVWGGSTPGKALDCSGLTQYCYAQAGIRISHYTGSQYEELRRIPLSEAKPGDILYRSGHVAIYIGDDRYIHEPRTGDVCRIASGIGSFSCALTAR
;
A
#
# COMPACT_ATOMS: atom_id res chain seq x y z
N CYS A 1 30.51 -7.50 21.44
CA CYS A 1 30.33 -7.61 19.96
C CYS A 1 28.97 -8.23 19.59
N ALA A 2 28.57 -9.36 20.17
CA ALA A 2 27.31 -10.05 19.81
C ALA A 2 26.05 -9.21 20.09
N LEU A 3 25.99 -8.43 21.18
CA LEU A 3 24.86 -7.55 21.53
C LEU A 3 24.72 -6.37 20.54
N ALA A 4 25.85 -5.80 20.11
CA ALA A 4 25.84 -4.70 19.16
C ALA A 4 25.41 -5.17 17.74
N VAL A 5 25.80 -6.38 17.35
CA VAL A 5 25.35 -6.99 16.08
C VAL A 5 23.87 -7.35 16.13
N ALA A 6 23.36 -7.86 17.26
CA ALA A 6 21.93 -8.14 17.44
C ALA A 6 21.07 -6.87 17.45
N GLN A 7 21.56 -5.77 18.05
CA GLN A 7 20.89 -4.47 18.03
C GLN A 7 20.93 -3.82 16.64
N LEU A 8 22.03 -3.95 15.90
CA LEU A 8 22.12 -3.51 14.50
C LEU A 8 21.20 -4.33 13.60
N LEU A 9 21.15 -5.64 13.78
CA LEU A 9 20.23 -6.53 13.05
C LEU A 9 18.78 -6.20 13.39
N SER A 10 18.43 -6.01 14.67
CA SER A 10 17.07 -5.63 15.07
C SER A 10 16.66 -4.25 14.55
N ALA A 11 17.56 -3.27 14.52
CA ALA A 11 17.30 -1.97 13.92
C ALA A 11 17.21 -2.05 12.39
N LEU A 12 18.01 -2.90 11.75
CA LEU A 12 17.91 -3.23 10.32
C LEU A 12 16.60 -3.96 10.02
N PHE A 13 16.22 -4.98 10.77
CA PHE A 13 14.96 -5.70 10.56
C PHE A 13 13.75 -4.81 10.79
N GLY A 14 13.73 -3.96 11.82
CA GLY A 14 12.65 -2.97 12.00
C GLY A 14 12.58 -1.93 10.89
N PHE A 15 13.71 -1.52 10.32
CA PHE A 15 13.77 -0.66 9.14
C PHE A 15 13.28 -1.39 7.88
N TRP A 16 13.59 -2.69 7.75
CA TRP A 16 13.16 -3.55 6.64
C TRP A 16 11.66 -3.83 6.67
N ASP A 17 11.09 -4.13 7.83
CA ASP A 17 9.64 -4.31 8.02
C ASP A 17 8.89 -3.02 7.66
N ASP A 18 9.41 -1.84 8.04
CA ASP A 18 8.81 -0.54 7.71
C ASP A 18 8.97 -0.19 6.21
N ALA A 19 10.10 -0.54 5.59
CA ALA A 19 10.29 -0.36 4.15
C ALA A 19 9.44 -1.34 3.33
N ALA A 20 9.34 -2.60 3.77
CA ALA A 20 8.50 -3.63 3.17
C ALA A 20 7.02 -3.26 3.23
N SER A 21 6.55 -2.82 4.40
CA SER A 21 5.16 -2.41 4.59
C SER A 21 4.76 -1.18 3.77
N LYS A 22 5.71 -0.36 3.32
CA LYS A 22 5.45 0.80 2.46
C LYS A 22 5.39 0.48 0.95
N GLN A 23 5.93 -0.65 0.52
CA GLN A 23 6.12 -0.94 -0.91
C GLN A 23 4.82 -1.13 -1.71
N GLY A 24 3.78 -1.70 -1.10
CA GLY A 24 2.45 -1.84 -1.73
C GLY A 24 1.60 -0.57 -1.65
N LEU A 25 2.05 0.44 -0.90
CA LEU A 25 1.27 1.59 -0.46
C LEU A 25 1.70 2.92 -1.07
N GLU A 26 2.72 2.91 -1.94
CA GLU A 26 3.17 4.14 -2.59
C GLU A 26 2.04 4.82 -3.37
N GLY A 27 1.99 6.13 -3.23
CA GLY A 27 0.93 6.94 -3.80
C GLY A 27 -0.36 6.92 -2.98
N LEU A 28 -0.38 6.33 -1.76
CA LEU A 28 -1.49 6.43 -0.82
C LEU A 28 -1.20 7.46 0.28
N PRO A 29 -2.25 7.96 0.96
CA PRO A 29 -2.07 8.77 2.16
C PRO A 29 -1.21 8.04 3.19
N PRO A 30 -0.35 8.75 3.96
CA PRO A 30 0.63 8.13 4.86
C PRO A 30 0.00 7.32 6.02
N TYR A 31 -1.27 7.54 6.30
CA TYR A 31 -2.02 6.82 7.33
C TYR A 31 -2.69 5.54 6.83
N ILE A 32 -2.69 5.26 5.53
CA ILE A 32 -3.16 3.97 4.99
C ILE A 32 -2.02 2.97 5.14
N THR A 33 -2.22 1.96 5.98
CA THR A 33 -1.20 0.96 6.30
C THR A 33 -1.28 -0.26 5.39
N TYR A 34 -0.18 -1.03 5.32
CA TYR A 34 -0.16 -2.32 4.62
C TYR A 34 -1.28 -3.25 5.12
N GLU A 35 -1.44 -3.34 6.44
CA GLU A 35 -2.45 -4.17 7.08
C GLU A 35 -3.89 -3.78 6.69
N MET A 36 -4.16 -2.48 6.51
CA MET A 36 -5.46 -2.01 6.01
C MET A 36 -5.72 -2.45 4.57
N VAL A 37 -4.71 -2.34 3.69
CA VAL A 37 -4.82 -2.76 2.29
C VAL A 37 -4.95 -4.27 2.19
N GLU A 38 -4.15 -5.03 2.93
CA GLU A 38 -4.23 -6.49 2.99
C GLU A 38 -5.62 -6.94 3.46
N ALA A 39 -6.15 -6.37 4.55
CA ALA A 39 -7.50 -6.69 5.02
C ALA A 39 -8.60 -6.32 4.01
N ALA A 40 -8.44 -5.23 3.24
CA ALA A 40 -9.38 -4.88 2.18
C ALA A 40 -9.35 -5.90 1.03
N LEU A 41 -8.18 -6.38 0.64
CA LEU A 41 -7.99 -7.42 -0.38
C LEU A 41 -8.53 -8.78 0.10
N GLU A 42 -8.23 -9.20 1.33
CA GLU A 42 -8.84 -10.40 1.94
C GLU A 42 -10.37 -10.33 1.92
N CYS A 43 -10.95 -9.17 2.26
CA CYS A 43 -12.40 -8.97 2.20
C CYS A 43 -12.95 -8.98 0.76
N GLN A 44 -12.17 -8.54 -0.22
CA GLN A 44 -12.52 -8.69 -1.64
C GLN A 44 -12.55 -10.16 -2.05
N GLU A 45 -11.55 -10.95 -1.66
CA GLU A 45 -11.48 -12.38 -1.97
C GLU A 45 -12.61 -13.18 -1.29
N GLU A 46 -12.94 -12.87 -0.03
CA GLU A 46 -13.92 -13.64 0.75
C GLU A 46 -15.37 -13.20 0.49
N TYR A 47 -15.62 -11.87 0.35
CA TYR A 47 -16.98 -11.31 0.24
C TYR A 47 -17.26 -10.65 -1.10
N GLY A 48 -16.25 -10.50 -1.97
CA GLY A 48 -16.35 -9.82 -3.26
C GLY A 48 -16.43 -8.29 -3.16
N HIS A 49 -16.24 -7.69 -1.99
CA HIS A 49 -16.33 -6.23 -1.81
C HIS A 49 -15.08 -5.55 -2.38
N PRO A 50 -15.19 -4.74 -3.47
CA PRO A 50 -14.04 -4.14 -4.13
C PRO A 50 -13.12 -3.38 -3.18
N ALA A 51 -11.82 -3.73 -3.20
CA ALA A 51 -10.83 -3.18 -2.26
C ALA A 51 -10.58 -1.69 -2.52
N GLY A 52 -10.60 -1.25 -3.79
CA GLY A 52 -10.45 0.16 -4.14
C GLY A 52 -11.52 1.03 -3.49
N CYS A 53 -12.79 0.63 -3.54
CA CYS A 53 -13.87 1.33 -2.87
C CYS A 53 -13.75 1.28 -1.33
N THR A 54 -13.31 0.16 -0.76
CA THR A 54 -13.11 0.02 0.69
C THR A 54 -12.04 1.01 1.19
N ILE A 55 -10.90 1.11 0.49
CA ILE A 55 -9.83 2.05 0.83
C ILE A 55 -10.29 3.51 0.63
N ALA A 56 -11.04 3.79 -0.45
CA ALA A 56 -11.61 5.12 -0.69
C ALA A 56 -12.54 5.56 0.45
N GLN A 57 -13.37 4.65 0.97
CA GLN A 57 -14.20 4.95 2.14
C GLN A 57 -13.38 5.28 3.39
N ILE A 58 -12.29 4.55 3.66
CA ILE A 58 -11.40 4.86 4.79
C ILE A 58 -10.85 6.28 4.65
N ILE A 59 -10.40 6.65 3.45
CA ILE A 59 -9.87 7.99 3.18
C ILE A 59 -10.95 9.05 3.38
N GLN A 60 -12.17 8.82 2.89
CA GLN A 60 -13.27 9.77 2.98
C GLN A 60 -13.81 9.93 4.41
N GLU A 61 -14.03 8.83 5.11
CA GLU A 61 -14.68 8.82 6.43
C GLU A 61 -13.71 9.20 7.56
N SER A 62 -12.44 8.88 7.40
CA SER A 62 -11.45 9.01 8.47
C SER A 62 -10.29 9.94 8.16
N GLY A 63 -10.01 10.27 6.90
CA GLY A 63 -8.86 11.09 6.50
C GLY A 63 -9.00 12.56 6.92
N GLN A 64 -7.95 13.12 7.51
CA GLN A 64 -7.85 14.54 7.90
C GLN A 64 -6.45 15.09 7.52
N GLY A 65 -6.23 15.36 6.25
CA GLY A 65 -4.91 15.73 5.73
C GLY A 65 -3.94 14.55 5.79
N ASP A 66 -2.85 14.66 6.56
CA ASP A 66 -1.83 13.63 6.68
C ASP A 66 -2.07 12.61 7.82
N ARG A 67 -3.21 12.69 8.48
CA ARG A 67 -3.58 11.82 9.62
C ARG A 67 -5.03 11.36 9.52
N MET A 68 -5.42 10.45 10.38
CA MET A 68 -6.81 10.04 10.55
C MET A 68 -7.53 10.86 11.65
N SER A 69 -8.84 10.74 11.66
CA SER A 69 -9.70 11.27 12.71
C SER A 69 -9.38 10.61 14.06
N GLN A 70 -9.65 11.31 15.16
CA GLN A 70 -9.44 10.76 16.51
C GLN A 70 -10.26 9.48 16.77
N LEU A 71 -11.44 9.34 16.15
CA LEU A 71 -12.26 8.13 16.25
C LEU A 71 -11.53 6.93 15.61
N ALA A 72 -10.90 7.13 14.47
CA ALA A 72 -10.11 6.11 13.81
C ALA A 72 -8.81 5.79 14.58
N GLU A 73 -8.02 6.81 14.94
CA GLU A 73 -6.74 6.62 15.63
C GLU A 73 -6.86 5.95 17.00
N ARG A 74 -7.89 6.30 17.78
CA ARG A 74 -8.05 5.81 19.16
C ARG A 74 -8.91 4.57 19.29
N ASP A 75 -9.97 4.49 18.50
CA ASP A 75 -11.00 3.45 18.62
C ASP A 75 -11.04 2.52 17.40
N HIS A 76 -10.09 2.66 16.44
CA HIS A 76 -9.99 1.88 15.22
C HIS A 76 -11.27 1.85 14.38
N ASN A 77 -12.10 2.88 14.49
CA ASN A 77 -13.38 2.96 13.79
C ASN A 77 -13.22 3.79 12.50
N LEU A 78 -12.78 3.13 11.45
CA LEU A 78 -12.41 3.74 10.17
C LEU A 78 -13.60 4.26 9.35
N PHE A 79 -14.82 3.83 9.67
CA PHE A 79 -16.02 4.11 8.88
C PHE A 79 -17.12 4.86 9.67
N GLY A 80 -16.83 5.34 10.88
CA GLY A 80 -17.82 6.03 11.71
C GLY A 80 -19.00 5.15 12.12
N MET A 81 -18.80 3.84 12.28
CA MET A 81 -19.88 2.89 12.58
C MET A 81 -20.42 3.08 14.00
N LYS A 82 -21.74 3.30 14.10
CA LYS A 82 -22.43 3.49 15.38
C LYS A 82 -22.62 2.17 16.12
N TRP A 83 -22.58 2.25 17.45
CA TRP A 83 -22.74 1.11 18.33
C TRP A 83 -24.19 0.58 18.33
N TRP A 84 -24.31 -0.73 18.23
CA TRP A 84 -25.52 -1.48 18.53
C TRP A 84 -25.17 -2.67 19.42
N SER A 85 -26.01 -2.96 20.45
CA SER A 85 -25.69 -4.01 21.43
C SER A 85 -25.54 -5.41 20.83
N GLY A 86 -26.15 -5.68 19.68
CA GLY A 86 -25.99 -6.93 18.95
C GLY A 86 -24.57 -7.22 18.45
N TYR A 87 -23.71 -6.19 18.39
CA TYR A 87 -22.32 -6.35 17.96
C TYR A 87 -21.36 -6.77 19.09
N ALA A 88 -21.80 -6.74 20.36
CA ALA A 88 -20.94 -7.00 21.53
C ALA A 88 -20.25 -8.38 21.52
N GLY A 89 -20.79 -9.36 20.78
CA GLY A 89 -20.22 -10.70 20.66
C GLY A 89 -19.33 -10.92 19.45
N CYS A 90 -19.13 -9.91 18.61
CA CYS A 90 -18.27 -10.03 17.44
C CYS A 90 -16.80 -9.97 17.86
N PRO A 91 -15.92 -10.87 17.34
CA PRO A 91 -14.52 -10.95 17.75
C PRO A 91 -13.72 -9.67 17.43
N GLU A 92 -14.11 -8.93 16.41
CA GLU A 92 -13.48 -7.67 16.00
C GLU A 92 -13.78 -6.50 16.96
N VAL A 93 -14.79 -6.64 17.82
CA VAL A 93 -15.35 -5.55 18.64
C VAL A 93 -14.74 -5.56 20.04
N ALA A 94 -13.99 -4.52 20.38
CA ALA A 94 -13.44 -4.30 21.73
C ALA A 94 -14.45 -3.65 22.69
N GLY A 95 -15.58 -3.12 22.18
CA GLY A 95 -16.61 -2.49 22.97
C GLY A 95 -17.20 -1.23 22.30
N LYS A 96 -17.63 -0.26 23.11
CA LYS A 96 -18.15 1.03 22.63
C LYS A 96 -17.36 2.21 23.17
N ALA A 97 -17.33 3.29 22.39
CA ALA A 97 -16.81 4.59 22.79
C ALA A 97 -17.87 5.67 22.58
N ASN A 98 -17.92 6.64 23.50
CA ASN A 98 -18.83 7.78 23.39
C ASN A 98 -18.07 9.00 22.88
N TRP A 99 -18.60 9.63 21.84
CA TRP A 99 -18.00 10.82 21.23
C TRP A 99 -19.03 11.93 21.08
N ALA A 100 -18.59 13.16 21.32
CA ALA A 100 -19.36 14.33 20.91
C ALA A 100 -19.33 14.40 19.37
N THR A 101 -20.49 14.46 18.77
CA THR A 101 -20.65 14.58 17.32
C THR A 101 -21.72 15.61 17.01
N SER A 102 -21.73 16.13 15.78
CA SER A 102 -22.73 17.05 15.28
C SER A 102 -23.66 16.29 14.33
N GLU A 103 -24.94 16.30 14.61
CA GLU A 103 -25.96 15.67 13.76
C GLU A 103 -26.87 16.74 13.17
N GLU A 104 -27.25 16.58 11.93
CA GLU A 104 -28.18 17.44 11.21
C GLU A 104 -29.53 16.71 11.11
N TYR A 105 -30.48 17.07 11.96
CA TYR A 105 -31.82 16.53 11.92
C TYR A 105 -32.80 17.42 11.10
N VAL A 106 -32.44 18.67 10.92
CA VAL A 106 -33.14 19.65 10.07
C VAL A 106 -32.10 20.28 9.18
N PRO A 107 -32.34 20.40 7.86
CA PRO A 107 -31.36 20.99 6.94
C PRO A 107 -30.85 22.36 7.41
N GLY A 108 -29.51 22.47 7.60
CA GLY A 108 -28.85 23.69 8.09
C GLY A 108 -28.77 23.83 9.61
N GLU A 109 -29.39 22.91 10.42
CA GLU A 109 -29.32 22.96 11.89
C GLU A 109 -28.43 21.84 12.44
N HIS A 110 -27.26 22.19 12.96
CA HIS A 110 -26.32 21.25 13.57
C HIS A 110 -26.55 21.17 15.10
N THR A 111 -26.93 20.00 15.58
CA THR A 111 -27.11 19.73 17.01
C THR A 111 -25.94 18.91 17.54
N GLN A 112 -25.27 19.42 18.59
CA GLN A 112 -24.22 18.66 19.29
C GLN A 112 -24.88 17.57 20.14
N ILE A 113 -24.52 16.33 19.90
CA ILE A 113 -24.96 15.16 20.66
C ILE A 113 -23.77 14.29 21.08
N THR A 114 -23.99 13.44 22.07
CA THR A 114 -23.07 12.35 22.37
C THR A 114 -23.62 11.07 21.76
N ALA A 115 -22.91 10.54 20.78
CA ALA A 115 -23.23 9.26 20.14
C ALA A 115 -22.25 8.16 20.57
N SER A 116 -22.76 6.92 20.61
CA SER A 116 -21.93 5.73 20.86
C SER A 116 -21.49 5.13 19.54
N PHE A 117 -20.19 4.91 19.41
CA PHE A 117 -19.55 4.29 18.26
C PHE A 117 -18.92 2.95 18.65
N ILE A 118 -18.72 2.06 17.69
CA ILE A 118 -18.00 0.81 17.91
C ILE A 118 -16.52 1.16 18.12
N ARG A 119 -15.91 0.52 19.12
CA ARG A 119 -14.45 0.45 19.27
C ARG A 119 -14.01 -0.93 18.80
N PHE A 120 -13.13 -0.97 17.83
CA PHE A 120 -12.58 -2.21 17.29
C PHE A 120 -11.28 -2.60 18.00
N THR A 121 -10.84 -3.84 17.80
CA THR A 121 -9.57 -4.36 18.33
C THR A 121 -8.38 -3.92 17.49
N GLY A 122 -8.61 -3.53 16.23
CA GLY A 122 -7.62 -3.03 15.29
C GLY A 122 -8.26 -2.51 14.00
N ASP A 123 -7.46 -1.89 13.14
CA ASP A 123 -7.92 -1.32 11.87
C ASP A 123 -8.35 -2.40 10.88
N ALA A 124 -7.57 -3.49 10.78
CA ALA A 124 -7.91 -4.65 9.95
C ALA A 124 -9.24 -5.29 10.41
N GLU A 125 -9.46 -5.39 11.71
CA GLU A 125 -10.70 -5.91 12.30
C GLU A 125 -11.90 -5.04 11.99
N CYS A 126 -11.72 -3.71 11.95
CA CYS A 126 -12.78 -2.79 11.51
C CYS A 126 -13.15 -3.04 10.03
N ILE A 127 -12.18 -3.26 9.17
CA ILE A 127 -12.39 -3.57 7.74
C ILE A 127 -13.08 -4.93 7.58
N ARG A 128 -12.62 -5.96 8.28
CA ARG A 128 -13.25 -7.30 8.27
C ARG A 128 -14.69 -7.25 8.80
N PHE A 129 -14.94 -6.55 9.91
CA PHE A 129 -16.27 -6.37 10.46
C PHE A 129 -17.22 -5.68 9.45
N ARG A 130 -16.74 -4.63 8.76
CA ARG A 130 -17.53 -3.97 7.71
C ARG A 130 -18.03 -4.97 6.68
N SER A 131 -17.17 -5.83 6.18
CA SER A 131 -17.49 -6.80 5.12
C SER A 131 -18.28 -8.00 5.65
N ARG A 132 -17.85 -8.58 6.78
CA ARG A 132 -18.41 -9.82 7.35
C ARG A 132 -19.76 -9.63 8.06
N VAL A 133 -19.98 -8.46 8.64
CA VAL A 133 -21.16 -8.20 9.49
C VAL A 133 -22.01 -7.07 8.93
N PHE A 134 -21.43 -5.88 8.75
CA PHE A 134 -22.19 -4.69 8.46
C PHE A 134 -22.81 -4.71 7.05
N LEU A 135 -22.05 -5.08 6.03
CA LEU A 135 -22.53 -5.18 4.64
C LEU A 135 -23.37 -6.45 4.38
N GLN A 136 -23.49 -7.37 5.34
CA GLN A 136 -24.39 -8.53 5.24
C GLN A 136 -25.83 -8.18 5.62
N ALA A 137 -26.09 -7.00 6.18
CA ALA A 137 -27.46 -6.54 6.41
C ALA A 137 -28.22 -6.47 5.07
N GLU A 138 -29.51 -6.90 5.08
CA GLU A 138 -30.35 -7.07 3.89
C GLU A 138 -30.39 -5.84 2.97
N ARG A 139 -30.36 -4.62 3.54
CA ARG A 139 -30.32 -3.38 2.76
C ARG A 139 -29.09 -3.23 1.88
N TYR A 140 -27.96 -3.89 2.24
CA TYR A 140 -26.73 -3.91 1.43
C TYR A 140 -26.64 -5.19 0.60
N SER A 141 -26.72 -6.36 1.24
CA SER A 141 -26.59 -7.64 0.55
C SER A 141 -27.72 -7.91 -0.46
N GLY A 142 -28.90 -7.36 -0.22
CA GLY A 142 -30.05 -7.36 -1.13
C GLY A 142 -29.97 -6.32 -2.26
N ASN A 143 -29.07 -5.34 -2.19
CA ASN A 143 -28.99 -4.25 -3.16
C ASN A 143 -28.42 -4.72 -4.50
N ALA A 144 -29.12 -4.38 -5.60
CA ALA A 144 -28.77 -4.85 -6.96
C ALA A 144 -27.41 -4.28 -7.44
N LEU A 145 -27.10 -3.01 -7.13
CA LEU A 145 -25.85 -2.36 -7.53
C LEU A 145 -24.67 -2.95 -6.78
N ILE A 146 -24.84 -3.27 -5.48
CA ILE A 146 -23.78 -3.93 -4.68
C ILE A 146 -23.50 -5.33 -5.23
N ARG A 147 -24.54 -6.10 -5.58
CA ARG A 147 -24.34 -7.42 -6.21
C ARG A 147 -23.62 -7.34 -7.53
N GLU A 148 -23.99 -6.37 -8.38
CA GLU A 148 -23.28 -6.13 -9.65
C GLU A 148 -21.81 -5.73 -9.40
N ALA A 149 -21.54 -4.90 -8.39
CA ALA A 149 -20.19 -4.52 -8.01
C ALA A 149 -19.34 -5.72 -7.58
N ILE A 150 -19.91 -6.63 -6.79
CA ILE A 150 -19.28 -7.88 -6.35
C ILE A 150 -18.95 -8.78 -7.54
N GLU A 151 -19.91 -8.98 -8.46
CA GLU A 151 -19.71 -9.84 -9.66
C GLU A 151 -18.62 -9.32 -10.58
N ARG A 152 -18.42 -8.00 -10.65
CA ARG A 152 -17.49 -7.35 -11.59
C ARG A 152 -16.23 -6.82 -10.95
N HIS A 153 -16.09 -6.88 -9.64
CA HIS A 153 -15.05 -6.20 -8.87
C HIS A 153 -14.98 -4.70 -9.22
N ASP A 154 -16.16 -4.05 -9.26
CA ASP A 154 -16.33 -2.68 -9.73
C ASP A 154 -16.51 -1.72 -8.55
N SER A 155 -15.45 -0.99 -8.21
CA SER A 155 -15.43 -0.01 -7.13
C SER A 155 -16.40 1.15 -7.35
N ASP A 156 -16.61 1.61 -8.59
CA ASP A 156 -17.56 2.68 -8.90
C ASP A 156 -18.99 2.23 -8.62
N ARG A 157 -19.32 1.02 -9.07
CA ARG A 157 -20.64 0.44 -8.83
C ARG A 157 -20.88 0.15 -7.36
N MET A 158 -19.82 -0.22 -6.60
CA MET A 158 -19.91 -0.38 -5.15
C MET A 158 -20.22 0.95 -4.46
N ALA A 159 -19.59 2.05 -4.84
CA ALA A 159 -19.87 3.38 -4.31
C ALA A 159 -21.34 3.81 -4.56
N GLU A 160 -21.85 3.56 -5.77
CA GLU A 160 -23.26 3.81 -6.13
C GLU A 160 -24.22 2.97 -5.27
N GLY A 161 -23.93 1.69 -5.10
CA GLY A 161 -24.73 0.77 -4.32
C GLY A 161 -24.76 1.09 -2.82
N LEU A 162 -23.62 1.49 -2.26
CA LEU A 162 -23.54 1.96 -0.86
C LEU A 162 -24.41 3.20 -0.64
N LYS A 163 -24.38 4.16 -1.55
CA LYS A 163 -25.22 5.36 -1.50
C LYS A 163 -26.71 5.00 -1.61
N ASP A 164 -27.07 4.16 -2.58
CA ASP A 164 -28.45 3.70 -2.82
C ASP A 164 -28.99 2.93 -1.60
N ALA A 165 -28.17 2.09 -0.96
CA ALA A 165 -28.49 1.37 0.26
C ALA A 165 -28.54 2.25 1.52
N GLY A 166 -28.24 3.56 1.41
CA GLY A 166 -28.36 4.53 2.49
C GLY A 166 -27.15 4.56 3.44
N TRP A 167 -25.94 4.26 2.94
CA TRP A 167 -24.71 4.45 3.71
C TRP A 167 -24.50 5.92 4.08
N ALA A 168 -24.70 6.82 3.14
CA ALA A 168 -24.56 8.26 3.32
C ALA A 168 -25.78 9.02 2.77
N THR A 169 -26.11 10.16 3.38
CA THR A 169 -27.18 11.06 2.91
C THR A 169 -26.66 12.11 1.91
N ASP A 170 -25.39 12.47 1.98
CA ASP A 170 -24.75 13.46 1.11
C ASP A 170 -24.90 13.10 -0.37
N SER A 171 -25.41 14.02 -1.18
CA SER A 171 -25.61 13.83 -2.63
C SER A 171 -24.29 13.69 -3.40
N SER A 172 -23.19 14.25 -2.92
CA SER A 172 -21.87 14.22 -3.55
C SER A 172 -21.05 12.97 -3.19
N TYR A 173 -21.57 12.09 -2.33
CA TYR A 173 -20.84 10.94 -1.78
C TYR A 173 -20.19 10.06 -2.83
N VAL A 174 -20.93 9.69 -3.88
CA VAL A 174 -20.43 8.83 -4.97
C VAL A 174 -19.30 9.52 -5.74
N GLU A 175 -19.51 10.77 -6.12
CA GLU A 175 -18.50 11.54 -6.87
C GLU A 175 -17.22 11.78 -6.04
N SER A 176 -17.37 12.00 -4.74
CA SER A 176 -16.24 12.10 -3.82
C SER A 176 -15.43 10.81 -3.76
N LEU A 177 -16.08 9.65 -3.63
CA LEU A 177 -15.38 8.35 -3.63
C LEU A 177 -14.67 8.09 -4.97
N LYS A 178 -15.34 8.35 -6.11
CA LYS A 178 -14.74 8.21 -7.44
C LYS A 178 -13.53 9.13 -7.62
N SER A 179 -13.62 10.37 -7.14
CA SER A 179 -12.51 11.31 -7.15
C SER A 179 -11.32 10.82 -6.33
N ILE A 180 -11.57 10.28 -5.13
CA ILE A 180 -10.55 9.68 -4.26
C ILE A 180 -9.91 8.47 -4.94
N MET A 181 -10.72 7.58 -5.52
CA MET A 181 -10.21 6.39 -6.22
C MET A 181 -9.32 6.77 -7.41
N ALA A 182 -9.71 7.77 -8.17
CA ALA A 182 -8.91 8.28 -9.30
C ALA A 182 -7.63 8.98 -8.82
N GLN A 183 -7.73 9.87 -7.80
CA GLN A 183 -6.61 10.62 -7.25
C GLN A 183 -5.49 9.72 -6.73
N TRP A 184 -5.86 8.66 -6.01
CA TRP A 184 -4.91 7.76 -5.35
C TRP A 184 -4.68 6.45 -6.12
N GLY A 185 -5.25 6.32 -7.34
CA GLY A 185 -5.09 5.14 -8.20
C GLY A 185 -5.61 3.84 -7.57
N LEU A 186 -6.72 3.91 -6.80
CA LEU A 186 -7.20 2.78 -6.01
C LEU A 186 -7.82 1.66 -6.83
N TYR A 187 -8.24 1.91 -8.07
CA TYR A 187 -8.79 0.90 -8.98
C TYR A 187 -7.82 -0.27 -9.24
N ARG A 188 -6.50 -0.06 -9.03
CA ARG A 188 -5.50 -1.14 -9.15
C ARG A 188 -5.74 -2.30 -8.18
N PHE A 189 -6.38 -2.02 -7.03
CA PHE A 189 -6.67 -3.04 -6.03
C PHE A 189 -7.86 -3.93 -6.38
N ASP A 190 -8.74 -3.51 -7.29
CA ASP A 190 -9.90 -4.30 -7.70
C ASP A 190 -9.53 -5.58 -8.47
N SER A 191 -8.34 -5.62 -9.04
CA SER A 191 -7.78 -6.79 -9.74
C SER A 191 -6.60 -7.45 -9.01
N MET A 192 -6.28 -7.01 -7.79
CA MET A 192 -5.16 -7.51 -6.98
C MET A 192 -5.67 -8.48 -5.92
N THR A 193 -4.86 -9.49 -5.57
CA THR A 193 -5.08 -10.35 -4.43
C THR A 193 -4.19 -9.95 -3.24
N ALA A 194 -4.48 -10.45 -2.04
CA ALA A 194 -3.62 -10.28 -0.88
C ALA A 194 -2.24 -10.95 -1.10
N GLU A 195 -2.19 -12.06 -1.85
CA GLU A 195 -0.93 -12.73 -2.24
C GLU A 195 -0.11 -11.86 -3.21
N ASP A 196 -0.75 -11.21 -4.21
CA ASP A 196 -0.05 -10.29 -5.12
C ASP A 196 0.58 -9.11 -4.37
N LEU A 197 -0.11 -8.57 -3.35
CA LEU A 197 0.42 -7.51 -2.49
C LEU A 197 1.67 -7.99 -1.74
N LYS A 198 1.60 -9.18 -1.16
CA LYS A 198 2.68 -9.82 -0.40
C LYS A 198 3.87 -10.16 -1.30
N ASP A 199 3.63 -10.75 -2.48
CA ASP A 199 4.66 -11.11 -3.45
C ASP A 199 5.38 -9.87 -4.00
N SER A 200 4.65 -8.80 -4.30
CA SER A 200 5.27 -7.56 -4.75
C SER A 200 6.17 -6.96 -3.69
N THR A 201 5.79 -7.08 -2.41
CA THR A 201 6.58 -6.65 -1.26
C THR A 201 7.80 -7.54 -1.05
N ALA A 202 7.62 -8.86 -1.07
CA ALA A 202 8.70 -9.82 -0.89
C ALA A 202 9.78 -9.73 -1.99
N ASN A 203 9.36 -9.61 -3.27
CA ASN A 203 10.28 -9.48 -4.39
C ASN A 203 11.10 -8.19 -4.33
N GLY A 204 10.48 -7.06 -4.00
CA GLY A 204 11.20 -5.81 -3.82
C GLY A 204 12.21 -5.88 -2.69
N ASN A 205 11.88 -6.52 -1.58
CA ASN A 205 12.80 -6.72 -0.45
C ASN A 205 14.00 -7.60 -0.84
N ALA A 206 13.76 -8.73 -1.52
CA ALA A 206 14.85 -9.61 -1.95
C ALA A 206 15.84 -8.89 -2.88
N ILE A 207 15.35 -8.04 -3.80
CA ILE A 207 16.19 -7.22 -4.69
C ILE A 207 17.01 -6.22 -3.89
N VAL A 208 16.40 -5.51 -2.94
CA VAL A 208 17.07 -4.50 -2.11
C VAL A 208 18.09 -5.13 -1.17
N GLU A 209 17.75 -6.24 -0.50
CA GLU A 209 18.69 -7.01 0.34
C GLU A 209 19.90 -7.48 -0.45
N ALA A 210 19.66 -8.02 -1.66
CA ALA A 210 20.73 -8.42 -2.54
C ALA A 210 21.64 -7.24 -2.91
N ALA A 211 21.09 -6.06 -3.17
CA ALA A 211 21.88 -4.86 -3.45
C ALA A 211 22.75 -4.43 -2.25
N TYR A 212 22.17 -4.44 -1.03
CA TYR A 212 22.93 -4.15 0.19
C TYR A 212 24.07 -5.15 0.44
N SER A 213 23.88 -6.43 0.11
CA SER A 213 24.90 -7.46 0.27
C SER A 213 26.14 -7.22 -0.61
N GLN A 214 26.03 -6.39 -1.65
CA GLN A 214 27.10 -6.07 -2.57
C GLN A 214 27.86 -4.77 -2.22
N LEU A 215 27.50 -4.06 -1.16
CA LEU A 215 28.21 -2.84 -0.76
C LEU A 215 29.71 -3.11 -0.55
N GLY A 216 30.56 -2.26 -1.15
CA GLY A 216 32.01 -2.39 -1.09
C GLY A 216 32.61 -3.34 -2.14
N VAL A 217 31.82 -4.03 -2.95
CA VAL A 217 32.34 -4.85 -4.08
C VAL A 217 32.96 -3.93 -5.12
N PRO A 218 34.17 -4.25 -5.65
CA PRO A 218 34.83 -3.43 -6.66
C PRO A 218 34.10 -3.42 -7.99
N TYR A 219 34.00 -2.23 -8.60
CA TYR A 219 33.49 -2.09 -9.96
C TYR A 219 34.51 -2.67 -10.97
N VAL A 220 34.03 -3.57 -11.80
CA VAL A 220 34.79 -4.08 -12.97
C VAL A 220 33.88 -4.04 -14.19
N TRP A 221 34.30 -3.40 -15.27
CA TRP A 221 33.51 -3.35 -16.51
C TRP A 221 33.25 -4.77 -17.05
N GLY A 222 31.98 -5.09 -17.31
CA GLY A 222 31.52 -6.43 -17.68
C GLY A 222 31.52 -7.42 -16.50
N GLY A 223 31.71 -6.94 -15.28
CA GLY A 223 31.69 -7.77 -14.06
C GLY A 223 30.32 -8.30 -13.74
N SER A 224 30.24 -9.62 -13.45
CA SER A 224 28.99 -10.36 -13.13
C SER A 224 29.18 -11.37 -11.99
N THR A 225 30.23 -11.17 -11.16
CA THR A 225 30.53 -12.09 -10.06
C THR A 225 30.21 -11.43 -8.72
N PRO A 226 29.06 -11.77 -8.08
CA PRO A 226 28.67 -11.20 -6.80
C PRO A 226 29.73 -11.39 -5.72
N GLY A 227 29.92 -10.39 -4.87
CA GLY A 227 30.92 -10.39 -3.79
C GLY A 227 32.38 -10.24 -4.28
N LYS A 228 32.63 -10.16 -5.58
CA LYS A 228 34.00 -10.06 -6.13
C LYS A 228 34.17 -8.93 -7.12
N ALA A 229 33.31 -8.85 -8.14
CA ALA A 229 33.45 -7.88 -9.23
C ALA A 229 32.10 -7.74 -9.96
N LEU A 230 31.54 -6.56 -9.99
CA LEU A 230 30.30 -6.24 -10.68
C LEU A 230 30.46 -4.96 -11.51
N ASP A 231 29.66 -4.80 -12.57
CA ASP A 231 29.35 -3.50 -13.15
C ASP A 231 27.90 -3.11 -12.80
N CYS A 232 27.42 -1.95 -13.24
CA CYS A 232 26.10 -1.46 -12.89
C CYS A 232 24.98 -2.41 -13.32
N SER A 233 25.07 -2.99 -14.53
CA SER A 233 24.08 -3.94 -15.05
C SER A 233 24.25 -5.36 -14.50
N GLY A 234 25.44 -5.74 -14.10
CA GLY A 234 25.72 -6.99 -13.38
C GLY A 234 25.16 -6.97 -11.96
N LEU A 235 25.23 -5.82 -11.27
CA LEU A 235 24.59 -5.62 -9.98
C LEU A 235 23.07 -5.80 -10.09
N THR A 236 22.42 -5.09 -11.01
CA THR A 236 20.96 -5.18 -11.18
C THR A 236 20.53 -6.57 -11.61
N GLN A 237 21.26 -7.22 -12.52
CA GLN A 237 21.02 -8.60 -12.92
C GLN A 237 21.07 -9.56 -11.73
N TYR A 238 22.11 -9.44 -10.90
CA TYR A 238 22.24 -10.26 -9.69
C TYR A 238 21.08 -10.06 -8.73
N CYS A 239 20.73 -8.80 -8.43
CA CYS A 239 19.65 -8.47 -7.49
C CYS A 239 18.31 -9.04 -7.96
N TYR A 240 17.99 -8.89 -9.24
CA TYR A 240 16.75 -9.43 -9.81
C TYR A 240 16.72 -10.95 -9.81
N ALA A 241 17.86 -11.61 -10.03
CA ALA A 241 17.95 -13.06 -9.95
C ALA A 241 17.65 -13.60 -8.54
N GLN A 242 17.96 -12.85 -7.45
CA GLN A 242 17.60 -13.24 -6.08
C GLN A 242 16.08 -13.22 -5.85
N ALA A 243 15.34 -12.41 -6.59
CA ALA A 243 13.88 -12.40 -6.61
C ALA A 243 13.28 -13.34 -7.68
N GLY A 244 14.08 -14.23 -8.27
CA GLY A 244 13.63 -15.16 -9.32
C GLY A 244 13.38 -14.51 -10.69
N ILE A 245 13.71 -13.23 -10.86
CA ILE A 245 13.48 -12.47 -12.10
C ILE A 245 14.76 -12.49 -12.96
N ARG A 246 14.63 -12.91 -14.21
CA ARG A 246 15.76 -12.93 -15.16
C ARG A 246 15.75 -11.68 -16.01
N ILE A 247 16.87 -10.96 -16.03
CA ILE A 247 17.12 -9.82 -16.90
C ILE A 247 18.53 -9.92 -17.52
N SER A 248 18.74 -9.25 -18.65
CA SER A 248 20.03 -9.26 -19.35
C SER A 248 21.11 -8.49 -18.61
N HIS A 249 22.37 -8.89 -18.78
CA HIS A 249 23.55 -8.15 -18.32
C HIS A 249 23.94 -7.07 -19.33
N TYR A 250 23.05 -6.11 -19.57
CA TYR A 250 23.31 -4.93 -20.40
C TYR A 250 22.25 -3.86 -20.15
N THR A 251 22.66 -2.65 -19.84
CA THR A 251 21.72 -1.55 -19.48
C THR A 251 20.68 -1.27 -20.54
N GLY A 252 21.04 -1.36 -21.83
CA GLY A 252 20.10 -1.16 -22.94
C GLY A 252 19.06 -2.27 -23.04
N SER A 253 19.47 -3.54 -22.83
CA SER A 253 18.52 -4.67 -22.83
C SER A 253 17.57 -4.58 -21.63
N GLN A 254 18.06 -4.24 -20.44
CA GLN A 254 17.21 -4.05 -19.26
C GLN A 254 16.16 -2.95 -19.50
N TYR A 255 16.53 -1.89 -20.21
CA TYR A 255 15.60 -0.83 -20.61
C TYR A 255 14.49 -1.31 -21.56
N GLU A 256 14.80 -2.24 -22.46
CA GLU A 256 13.81 -2.81 -23.40
C GLU A 256 12.98 -3.95 -22.79
N GLU A 257 13.56 -4.73 -21.87
CA GLU A 257 12.92 -5.90 -21.25
C GLU A 257 11.90 -5.52 -20.15
N LEU A 258 12.12 -4.40 -19.46
CA LEU A 258 11.33 -3.99 -18.31
C LEU A 258 10.35 -2.84 -18.65
N ARG A 259 9.25 -2.77 -17.90
CA ARG A 259 8.28 -1.69 -18.04
C ARG A 259 8.85 -0.37 -17.50
N ARG A 260 8.80 0.67 -18.32
CA ARG A 260 9.24 2.04 -17.98
C ARG A 260 8.15 2.77 -17.20
N ILE A 261 8.53 3.40 -16.09
CA ILE A 261 7.68 4.24 -15.26
C ILE A 261 8.37 5.56 -14.94
N PRO A 262 7.62 6.63 -14.61
CA PRO A 262 8.17 7.88 -14.10
C PRO A 262 8.98 7.64 -12.80
N LEU A 263 9.99 8.47 -12.53
CA LEU A 263 10.75 8.40 -11.27
C LEU A 263 9.89 8.59 -10.03
N SER A 264 8.80 9.36 -10.15
CA SER A 264 7.82 9.57 -9.07
C SER A 264 7.01 8.33 -8.71
N GLU A 265 7.02 7.31 -9.58
CA GLU A 265 6.35 6.03 -9.37
C GLU A 265 7.34 4.91 -9.00
N ALA A 266 8.65 5.24 -8.91
CA ALA A 266 9.68 4.26 -8.58
C ALA A 266 9.48 3.71 -7.17
N LYS A 267 9.63 2.39 -7.03
CA LYS A 267 9.52 1.65 -5.77
C LYS A 267 10.85 1.03 -5.40
N PRO A 268 11.16 0.83 -4.10
CA PRO A 268 12.33 0.05 -3.70
C PRO A 268 12.37 -1.29 -4.45
N GLY A 269 13.55 -1.61 -4.99
CA GLY A 269 13.75 -2.75 -5.89
C GLY A 269 13.61 -2.45 -7.38
N ASP A 270 13.01 -1.32 -7.78
CA ASP A 270 13.01 -0.91 -9.19
C ASP A 270 14.40 -0.46 -9.63
N ILE A 271 14.69 -0.60 -10.92
CA ILE A 271 15.93 -0.13 -11.51
C ILE A 271 15.77 1.33 -11.92
N LEU A 272 16.61 2.20 -11.41
CA LEU A 272 16.77 3.55 -11.94
C LEU A 272 17.64 3.50 -13.20
N TYR A 273 17.17 4.12 -14.28
CA TYR A 273 17.81 4.08 -15.58
C TYR A 273 18.21 5.46 -16.10
N ARG A 274 19.40 5.59 -16.62
CA ARG A 274 19.84 6.61 -17.57
C ARG A 274 20.74 5.97 -18.61
N SER A 275 20.94 6.64 -19.75
CA SER A 275 21.79 6.10 -20.81
C SER A 275 23.19 5.68 -20.26
N GLY A 276 23.51 4.40 -20.42
CA GLY A 276 24.77 3.80 -20.00
C GLY A 276 24.91 3.52 -18.50
N HIS A 277 23.86 3.72 -17.68
CA HIS A 277 23.96 3.45 -16.25
C HIS A 277 22.61 3.06 -15.63
N VAL A 278 22.68 2.11 -14.68
CA VAL A 278 21.55 1.63 -13.90
C VAL A 278 21.91 1.53 -12.41
N ALA A 279 20.88 1.57 -11.55
CA ALA A 279 21.03 1.46 -10.10
C ALA A 279 19.79 0.78 -9.51
N ILE A 280 19.86 0.22 -8.31
CA ILE A 280 18.71 -0.27 -7.55
C ILE A 280 18.18 0.86 -6.65
N TYR A 281 16.93 1.25 -6.84
CA TYR A 281 16.25 2.19 -5.95
C TYR A 281 15.98 1.53 -4.59
N ILE A 282 16.25 2.25 -3.50
CA ILE A 282 16.08 1.76 -2.12
C ILE A 282 15.17 2.63 -1.26
N GLY A 283 14.43 3.58 -1.89
CA GLY A 283 13.56 4.52 -1.18
C GLY A 283 14.28 5.80 -0.75
N ASP A 284 13.51 6.82 -0.34
CA ASP A 284 13.98 8.07 0.25
C ASP A 284 15.04 8.80 -0.58
N ASP A 285 14.82 8.91 -1.90
CA ASP A 285 15.73 9.53 -2.86
C ASP A 285 17.13 8.86 -2.91
N ARG A 286 17.25 7.59 -2.43
CA ARG A 286 18.51 6.84 -2.33
C ARG A 286 18.52 5.64 -3.27
N TYR A 287 19.72 5.25 -3.68
CA TYR A 287 19.93 4.09 -4.53
C TYR A 287 21.28 3.43 -4.27
N ILE A 288 21.40 2.15 -4.62
CA ILE A 288 22.66 1.39 -4.62
C ILE A 288 23.09 1.19 -6.06
N HIS A 289 24.38 1.47 -6.34
CA HIS A 289 24.94 1.30 -7.67
C HIS A 289 26.40 0.91 -7.66
N GLU A 290 26.82 0.37 -8.79
CA GLU A 290 28.24 0.21 -9.18
C GLU A 290 28.61 1.39 -10.11
N PRO A 291 29.34 2.40 -9.62
CA PRO A 291 29.47 3.68 -10.35
C PRO A 291 30.35 3.61 -11.59
N ARG A 292 31.62 3.20 -11.43
CA ARG A 292 32.65 3.21 -12.50
C ARG A 292 33.92 2.50 -12.05
N THR A 293 34.84 2.22 -13.01
CA THR A 293 36.19 1.68 -12.75
C THR A 293 36.94 2.52 -11.71
N GLY A 294 37.53 1.83 -10.74
CA GLY A 294 38.25 2.44 -9.61
C GLY A 294 37.38 2.82 -8.42
N ASP A 295 36.09 2.53 -8.48
CA ASP A 295 35.11 2.76 -7.41
C ASP A 295 34.55 1.40 -6.91
N VAL A 296 33.66 1.44 -5.92
CA VAL A 296 33.00 0.27 -5.34
C VAL A 296 31.49 0.47 -5.31
N CYS A 297 30.75 -0.63 -5.17
CA CYS A 297 29.30 -0.61 -4.90
C CYS A 297 29.01 0.23 -3.66
N ARG A 298 28.10 1.18 -3.79
CA ARG A 298 27.79 2.13 -2.70
C ARG A 298 26.38 2.69 -2.78
N ILE A 299 25.94 3.26 -1.67
CA ILE A 299 24.72 4.05 -1.59
C ILE A 299 25.02 5.47 -2.11
N ALA A 300 24.07 6.02 -2.87
CA ALA A 300 24.05 7.41 -3.30
C ALA A 300 22.63 7.97 -3.22
N SER A 301 22.47 9.30 -3.34
CA SER A 301 21.19 10.01 -3.31
C SER A 301 21.03 10.91 -4.52
N GLY A 302 19.80 11.33 -4.79
CA GLY A 302 19.47 12.22 -5.90
C GLY A 302 19.05 11.45 -7.15
N ILE A 303 17.90 10.78 -7.10
CA ILE A 303 17.37 9.99 -8.25
C ILE A 303 17.04 10.86 -9.46
N GLY A 304 16.85 12.17 -9.30
CA GLY A 304 16.58 13.10 -10.41
C GLY A 304 17.66 13.15 -11.51
N SER A 305 18.82 12.50 -11.29
CA SER A 305 19.85 12.33 -12.32
C SER A 305 19.57 11.17 -13.30
N PHE A 306 18.54 10.35 -13.03
CA PHE A 306 18.07 9.28 -13.90
C PHE A 306 16.91 9.77 -14.78
N SER A 307 16.68 9.06 -15.88
CA SER A 307 15.66 9.44 -16.89
C SER A 307 14.29 8.84 -16.57
N CYS A 308 14.26 7.65 -16.00
CA CYS A 308 13.06 6.90 -15.61
C CYS A 308 13.42 5.77 -14.64
N ALA A 309 12.42 5.09 -14.12
CA ALA A 309 12.59 3.81 -13.46
C ALA A 309 12.09 2.67 -14.36
N LEU A 310 12.60 1.46 -14.11
CA LEU A 310 12.24 0.23 -14.80
C LEU A 310 11.72 -0.76 -13.76
N THR A 311 10.56 -1.34 -14.01
CA THR A 311 9.93 -2.29 -13.10
C THR A 311 9.58 -3.60 -13.80
N ALA A 312 9.67 -4.72 -13.08
CA ALA A 312 9.23 -6.04 -13.52
C ALA A 312 7.80 -6.39 -13.07
N ARG A 313 7.16 -5.43 -12.37
CA ARG A 313 5.81 -5.56 -11.79
C ARG A 313 4.75 -5.04 -12.73
#